data_538f5d390215f5b2901e7dd1e45ec178
#
_entry.id   538f5d390215f5b2901e7dd1e45ec178
#
_cell.length_a   1.000
_cell.length_b   1.000
_cell.length_c   1.000
_cell.angle_alpha   90.00
_cell.angle_beta   90.00
_cell.angle_gamma   90.00
#
_symmetry.space_group_name_H-M   'P 1'
#
loop_
_entity.id
_entity.type
_entity.pdbx_description
1 polymer ?
#
loop_
_entity_poly.entity_id
_entity_poly.type
_entity_poly.pdbx_seq_one_letter_code
_entity_poly.pdbx_strand_id
1 'polypeptide(L)'
;MHAAEIPFGGGVSRRFTRRLRGQSTVEYVLIIAIIVLVVLIAGPWVSSAIRNQFNLVAGAIGSGNTGENFYEPVDIPDPKGGTAFAVYSEDDNSLMFYKRRGVPKVGDIFNCRRVTAVYTGFEDQVYYLHITNSSISKYPTGAWYEHHSDIKTVSFIDKGIQPTHMDGWFSFLTNCPEFNGLDKINYSKCVSLSYLFYACTSLTEFKLVDIALPSCGLFGGMFESCTGLKTVDLSGWRLGEHDDTRLWFLFAQCTSLTSINLSGWDTSRVSNFSHSFYECTSLETLDISSFNSRTSGAILDNMFMSCVKLGSIKVGAGWLWADKVFPTPSSSRIPGADGKWYSASTGTAYYPSDIPSNRADTYYASRTLLD
;
A
#
# COMPACT_ATOMS: atom_id res chain seq x y z
N MET A 1 -33.16 70.94 -44.82
CA MET A 1 -31.86 71.31 -45.39
C MET A 1 -30.84 70.29 -44.95
N HIS A 2 -30.34 69.61 -45.92
CA HIS A 2 -29.12 68.79 -46.06
C HIS A 2 -28.85 67.71 -44.99
N ALA A 3 -29.24 66.51 -45.38
CA ALA A 3 -28.66 65.24 -44.94
C ALA A 3 -27.22 65.12 -45.54
N ALA A 4 -26.32 64.56 -44.73
CA ALA A 4 -25.03 64.07 -45.25
C ALA A 4 -24.90 62.57 -44.86
N GLU A 5 -24.93 61.75 -45.91
CA GLU A 5 -24.66 60.34 -45.88
C GLU A 5 -23.17 60.08 -45.61
N ILE A 6 -22.83 59.11 -44.77
CA ILE A 6 -21.49 58.59 -44.65
C ILE A 6 -21.54 57.11 -45.06
N PRO A 7 -20.65 56.65 -45.99
CA PRO A 7 -20.71 55.27 -46.48
C PRO A 7 -20.04 54.28 -45.60
N PHE A 8 -20.66 53.11 -45.42
CA PHE A 8 -20.11 51.94 -44.78
C PHE A 8 -19.03 51.30 -45.62
N GLY A 9 -17.79 51.36 -45.12
CA GLY A 9 -16.67 50.60 -45.63
C GLY A 9 -16.63 49.16 -45.08
N GLY A 10 -16.78 48.20 -45.99
CA GLY A 10 -16.72 46.79 -45.67
C GLY A 10 -15.33 46.34 -45.23
N GLY A 11 -15.19 45.93 -43.99
CA GLY A 11 -14.00 45.26 -43.45
C GLY A 11 -14.10 43.75 -43.64
N VAL A 12 -13.33 43.23 -44.58
CA VAL A 12 -13.18 41.79 -44.82
C VAL A 12 -12.47 41.17 -43.63
N SER A 13 -13.22 40.39 -42.84
CA SER A 13 -12.69 39.54 -41.80
C SER A 13 -11.83 38.42 -42.42
N ARG A 14 -10.50 38.59 -42.39
CA ARG A 14 -9.57 37.51 -42.71
C ARG A 14 -9.61 36.51 -41.56
N ARG A 15 -10.35 35.42 -41.71
CA ARG A 15 -10.20 34.21 -40.91
C ARG A 15 -8.80 33.65 -41.13
N PHE A 16 -7.92 33.78 -40.17
CA PHE A 16 -6.67 33.03 -40.09
C PHE A 16 -7.01 31.56 -39.79
N THR A 17 -7.23 30.77 -40.80
CA THR A 17 -7.15 29.32 -40.67
C THR A 17 -5.69 28.94 -40.56
N ARG A 18 -5.19 28.83 -39.33
CA ARG A 18 -3.90 28.20 -39.07
C ARG A 18 -4.07 26.72 -39.39
N ARG A 19 -3.70 26.29 -40.58
CA ARG A 19 -3.47 24.87 -40.90
C ARG A 19 -2.34 24.40 -39.98
N LEU A 20 -2.69 23.61 -38.96
CA LEU A 20 -1.72 22.78 -38.29
C LEU A 20 -1.17 21.81 -39.32
N ARG A 21 0.07 22.04 -39.78
CA ARG A 21 0.81 21.05 -40.57
C ARG A 21 0.89 19.80 -39.74
N GLY A 22 0.38 18.67 -40.23
CA GLY A 22 0.54 17.39 -39.60
C GLY A 22 2.02 17.16 -39.29
N GLN A 23 2.31 16.84 -38.05
CA GLN A 23 3.66 16.46 -37.66
C GLN A 23 4.07 15.25 -38.49
N SER A 24 5.32 15.24 -38.97
CA SER A 24 5.79 14.16 -39.83
C SER A 24 5.92 12.87 -39.01
N THR A 25 5.79 11.72 -39.66
CA THR A 25 5.98 10.40 -39.02
C THR A 25 7.31 10.32 -38.25
N VAL A 26 8.32 11.07 -38.73
CA VAL A 26 9.65 11.15 -38.10
C VAL A 26 9.60 11.87 -36.75
N GLU A 27 8.79 12.94 -36.60
CA GLU A 27 8.63 13.63 -35.32
C GLU A 27 7.92 12.76 -34.29
N TYR A 28 6.92 11.95 -34.69
CA TYR A 28 6.28 10.99 -33.80
C TYR A 28 7.25 9.88 -33.35
N VAL A 29 8.08 9.37 -34.28
CA VAL A 29 9.08 8.33 -33.92
C VAL A 29 10.13 8.92 -32.98
N LEU A 30 10.54 10.18 -33.16
CA LEU A 30 11.51 10.85 -32.30
C LEU A 30 10.93 11.10 -30.89
N ILE A 31 9.67 11.51 -30.79
CA ILE A 31 8.97 11.69 -29.51
C ILE A 31 8.85 10.34 -28.76
N ILE A 32 8.46 9.28 -29.47
CA ILE A 32 8.38 7.92 -28.89
C ILE A 32 9.76 7.46 -28.43
N ALA A 33 10.82 7.68 -29.20
CA ALA A 33 12.18 7.31 -28.83
C ALA A 33 12.66 8.05 -27.55
N ILE A 34 12.36 9.35 -27.45
CA ILE A 34 12.69 10.16 -26.27
C ILE A 34 11.92 9.67 -25.04
N ILE A 35 10.64 9.34 -25.19
CA ILE A 35 9.82 8.83 -24.08
C ILE A 35 10.33 7.46 -23.61
N VAL A 36 10.65 6.55 -24.53
CA VAL A 36 11.26 5.25 -24.20
C VAL A 36 12.59 5.43 -23.47
N LEU A 37 13.42 6.38 -23.91
CA LEU A 37 14.70 6.69 -23.28
C LEU A 37 14.52 7.25 -21.86
N VAL A 38 13.53 8.12 -21.65
CA VAL A 38 13.19 8.67 -20.33
C VAL A 38 12.69 7.56 -19.40
N VAL A 39 11.87 6.64 -19.88
CA VAL A 39 11.38 5.48 -19.10
C VAL A 39 12.52 4.56 -18.69
N LEU A 40 13.50 4.34 -19.58
CA LEU A 40 14.67 3.49 -19.29
C LEU A 40 15.64 4.12 -18.29
N ILE A 41 15.75 5.47 -18.28
CA ILE A 41 16.69 6.20 -17.41
C ILE A 41 16.07 6.53 -16.03
N ALA A 42 14.77 6.83 -15.98
CA ALA A 42 14.09 7.31 -14.78
C ALA A 42 13.64 6.22 -13.80
N GLY A 43 13.80 4.95 -14.16
CA GLY A 43 13.47 3.81 -13.32
C GLY A 43 11.97 3.56 -13.11
N PRO A 44 11.59 2.63 -12.22
CA PRO A 44 10.22 2.12 -12.07
C PRO A 44 9.16 3.17 -11.71
N TRP A 45 9.56 4.26 -11.10
CA TRP A 45 8.69 5.33 -10.60
C TRP A 45 7.94 6.09 -11.70
N VAL A 46 8.59 6.29 -12.82
CA VAL A 46 8.02 7.03 -13.95
C VAL A 46 7.24 6.08 -14.87
N SER A 47 7.53 4.78 -14.77
CA SER A 47 6.97 3.78 -15.68
C SER A 47 5.46 3.58 -15.49
N SER A 48 4.92 3.68 -14.27
CA SER A 48 3.48 3.47 -14.03
C SER A 48 2.64 4.64 -14.56
N ALA A 49 3.05 5.89 -14.26
CA ALA A 49 2.33 7.06 -14.74
C ALA A 49 2.40 7.20 -16.27
N ILE A 50 3.57 6.92 -16.86
CA ILE A 50 3.76 6.98 -18.32
C ILE A 50 3.09 5.79 -19.00
N ARG A 51 3.14 4.58 -18.44
CA ARG A 51 2.46 3.40 -18.96
C ARG A 51 0.94 3.59 -19.01
N ASN A 52 0.35 4.22 -18.00
CA ASN A 52 -1.07 4.56 -17.99
C ASN A 52 -1.42 5.58 -19.10
N GLN A 53 -0.57 6.56 -19.35
CA GLN A 53 -0.73 7.53 -20.43
C GLN A 53 -0.57 6.85 -21.81
N PHE A 54 0.39 5.93 -21.98
CA PHE A 54 0.59 5.19 -23.21
C PHE A 54 -0.55 4.23 -23.54
N ASN A 55 -1.10 3.55 -22.54
CA ASN A 55 -2.24 2.66 -22.74
C ASN A 55 -3.49 3.45 -23.16
N LEU A 56 -3.67 4.67 -22.64
CA LEU A 56 -4.72 5.60 -23.08
C LEU A 56 -4.57 5.99 -24.55
N VAL A 57 -3.34 6.31 -25.00
CA VAL A 57 -3.06 6.70 -26.38
C VAL A 57 -3.13 5.51 -27.34
N ALA A 58 -2.60 4.34 -26.93
CA ALA A 58 -2.64 3.13 -27.75
C ALA A 58 -4.07 2.60 -27.95
N GLY A 59 -4.91 2.69 -26.91
CA GLY A 59 -6.34 2.36 -27.01
C GLY A 59 -7.10 3.27 -27.95
N ALA A 60 -6.80 4.58 -27.95
CA ALA A 60 -7.41 5.56 -28.85
C ALA A 60 -7.00 5.35 -30.32
N ILE A 61 -5.75 4.93 -30.56
CA ILE A 61 -5.24 4.65 -31.93
C ILE A 61 -5.78 3.32 -32.47
N GLY A 62 -5.88 2.29 -31.60
CA GLY A 62 -6.32 0.95 -31.99
C GLY A 62 -7.84 0.84 -32.29
N SER A 63 -8.66 1.73 -31.73
CA SER A 63 -10.12 1.70 -31.91
C SER A 63 -10.63 2.39 -33.17
N GLY A 64 -9.78 3.08 -33.93
CA GLY A 64 -10.17 3.80 -35.17
C GLY A 64 -11.15 4.97 -34.95
N ASN A 65 -11.39 5.37 -33.73
CA ASN A 65 -12.35 6.41 -33.37
C ASN A 65 -11.63 7.77 -33.30
N THR A 66 -11.54 8.46 -34.43
CA THR A 66 -10.89 9.77 -34.60
C THR A 66 -11.83 10.96 -34.38
N GLY A 67 -12.91 10.76 -33.63
CA GLY A 67 -13.91 11.82 -33.45
C GLY A 67 -14.47 11.87 -32.02
N GLU A 68 -14.11 12.94 -31.32
CA GLU A 68 -14.87 13.54 -30.23
C GLU A 68 -15.05 12.72 -28.95
N ASN A 69 -14.10 12.83 -28.06
CA ASN A 69 -14.23 12.93 -26.59
C ASN A 69 -12.91 12.53 -25.93
N PHE A 70 -11.89 13.38 -26.03
CA PHE A 70 -10.81 13.38 -25.04
C PHE A 70 -11.41 13.85 -23.73
N TYR A 71 -11.80 12.93 -22.86
CA TYR A 71 -11.95 13.26 -21.46
C TYR A 71 -10.54 13.44 -20.89
N GLU A 72 -10.09 14.68 -20.73
CA GLU A 72 -9.10 14.99 -19.71
C GLU A 72 -9.59 14.36 -18.41
N PRO A 73 -8.71 13.79 -17.56
CA PRO A 73 -9.10 13.45 -16.20
C PRO A 73 -9.43 14.79 -15.51
N VAL A 74 -10.68 15.19 -15.62
CA VAL A 74 -11.23 16.28 -14.84
C VAL A 74 -11.07 15.82 -13.41
N ASP A 75 -10.36 16.59 -12.61
CA ASP A 75 -10.34 16.47 -11.16
C ASP A 75 -11.79 16.71 -10.71
N ILE A 76 -12.59 15.62 -10.73
CA ILE A 76 -14.02 15.70 -10.40
C ILE A 76 -14.04 15.86 -8.89
N PRO A 77 -14.46 17.02 -8.37
CA PRO A 77 -14.61 17.21 -6.94
C PRO A 77 -15.51 16.12 -6.41
N ASP A 78 -15.17 15.57 -5.23
CA ASP A 78 -15.90 14.54 -4.50
C ASP A 78 -17.41 14.72 -4.70
N PRO A 79 -18.08 13.87 -5.50
CA PRO A 79 -19.48 14.09 -5.80
C PRO A 79 -20.27 13.74 -4.54
N LYS A 80 -20.74 14.74 -3.80
CA LYS A 80 -21.70 14.55 -2.72
C LYS A 80 -22.82 13.64 -3.24
N GLY A 81 -22.80 12.35 -2.84
CA GLY A 81 -23.79 11.36 -3.21
C GLY A 81 -23.41 10.37 -4.33
N GLY A 82 -22.13 10.15 -4.63
CA GLY A 82 -21.69 9.06 -5.49
C GLY A 82 -21.74 7.70 -4.75
N THR A 83 -21.99 6.61 -5.51
CA THR A 83 -21.90 5.23 -5.00
C THR A 83 -20.46 4.75 -5.12
N ALA A 84 -19.94 4.08 -4.08
CA ALA A 84 -18.68 3.35 -4.18
C ALA A 84 -18.90 2.06 -4.98
N PHE A 85 -18.04 1.81 -5.95
CA PHE A 85 -18.03 0.56 -6.70
C PHE A 85 -16.61 0.21 -7.13
N ALA A 86 -16.37 -1.08 -7.32
CA ALA A 86 -15.14 -1.58 -7.92
C ALA A 86 -15.48 -2.28 -9.25
N VAL A 87 -14.55 -2.15 -10.20
CA VAL A 87 -14.65 -2.78 -11.53
C VAL A 87 -13.43 -3.66 -11.72
N TYR A 88 -13.68 -4.92 -12.06
CA TYR A 88 -12.65 -5.82 -12.54
C TYR A 88 -12.70 -5.91 -14.07
N SER A 89 -11.55 -5.89 -14.70
CA SER A 89 -11.39 -6.07 -16.14
C SER A 89 -10.34 -7.14 -16.43
N GLU A 90 -10.72 -8.14 -17.25
CA GLU A 90 -9.81 -9.16 -17.77
C GLU A 90 -8.88 -8.62 -18.86
N ASP A 91 -9.17 -7.48 -19.49
CA ASP A 91 -8.34 -6.90 -20.55
C ASP A 91 -6.89 -6.68 -20.07
N ASP A 92 -6.71 -6.30 -18.79
CA ASP A 92 -5.41 -6.08 -18.16
C ASP A 92 -5.31 -6.64 -16.74
N ASN A 93 -6.30 -7.43 -16.31
CA ASN A 93 -6.40 -7.99 -14.96
C ASN A 93 -6.35 -6.91 -13.86
N SER A 94 -7.03 -5.79 -14.09
CA SER A 94 -7.08 -4.66 -13.16
C SER A 94 -8.35 -4.65 -12.32
N LEU A 95 -8.19 -4.31 -11.04
CA LEU A 95 -9.28 -4.01 -10.12
C LEU A 95 -9.22 -2.52 -9.78
N MET A 96 -10.25 -1.77 -10.17
CA MET A 96 -10.30 -0.32 -10.04
C MET A 96 -11.48 0.13 -9.18
N PHE A 97 -11.22 1.05 -8.24
CA PHE A 97 -12.18 1.56 -7.28
C PHE A 97 -12.62 2.99 -7.61
N TYR A 98 -13.92 3.22 -7.55
CA TYR A 98 -14.56 4.49 -7.89
C TYR A 98 -15.56 4.93 -6.83
N LYS A 99 -15.78 6.25 -6.74
CA LYS A 99 -16.84 6.88 -5.94
C LYS A 99 -17.52 7.94 -6.78
N ARG A 100 -18.49 7.55 -7.60
CA ARG A 100 -19.16 8.46 -8.55
C ARG A 100 -20.57 7.99 -8.89
N ARG A 101 -21.31 8.83 -9.62
CA ARG A 101 -22.61 8.43 -10.22
C ARG A 101 -22.36 7.59 -11.48
N GLY A 102 -23.31 6.72 -11.79
CA GLY A 102 -23.25 5.92 -13.02
C GLY A 102 -22.36 4.70 -12.89
N VAL A 103 -22.80 3.73 -12.09
CA VAL A 103 -22.16 2.40 -12.01
C VAL A 103 -22.29 1.71 -13.36
N PRO A 104 -21.17 1.27 -13.99
CA PRO A 104 -21.21 0.57 -15.26
C PRO A 104 -21.84 -0.82 -15.11
N LYS A 105 -22.20 -1.45 -16.24
CA LYS A 105 -22.69 -2.82 -16.28
C LYS A 105 -21.61 -3.75 -16.84
N VAL A 106 -21.71 -5.02 -16.52
CA VAL A 106 -20.87 -6.05 -17.14
C VAL A 106 -21.07 -6.01 -18.66
N GLY A 107 -19.96 -6.01 -19.39
CA GLY A 107 -19.92 -5.89 -20.85
C GLY A 107 -19.74 -4.45 -21.36
N ASP A 108 -19.96 -3.43 -20.55
CA ASP A 108 -19.72 -2.04 -20.94
C ASP A 108 -18.21 -1.81 -21.20
N ILE A 109 -17.90 -0.79 -21.99
CA ILE A 109 -16.54 -0.25 -22.07
C ILE A 109 -16.46 0.93 -21.08
N PHE A 110 -15.68 0.77 -20.04
CA PHE A 110 -15.52 1.76 -18.99
C PHE A 110 -14.02 2.06 -18.77
N ASN A 111 -13.63 3.33 -18.90
CA ASN A 111 -12.23 3.76 -18.91
C ASN A 111 -11.35 2.93 -19.89
N CYS A 112 -11.84 2.78 -21.11
CA CYS A 112 -11.18 2.05 -22.22
C CYS A 112 -10.93 0.55 -21.93
N ARG A 113 -11.66 -0.05 -21.00
CA ARG A 113 -11.58 -1.48 -20.64
C ARG A 113 -12.98 -2.10 -20.66
N ARG A 114 -13.06 -3.35 -21.03
CA ARG A 114 -14.30 -4.12 -20.90
C ARG A 114 -14.52 -4.44 -19.43
N VAL A 115 -15.70 -4.15 -18.93
CA VAL A 115 -16.13 -4.49 -17.59
C VAL A 115 -16.45 -5.98 -17.53
N THR A 116 -15.65 -6.73 -16.77
CA THR A 116 -15.88 -8.18 -16.55
C THR A 116 -16.74 -8.39 -15.30
N ALA A 117 -16.48 -7.65 -14.22
CA ALA A 117 -17.28 -7.71 -13.00
C ALA A 117 -17.41 -6.32 -12.35
N VAL A 118 -18.52 -6.12 -11.62
CA VAL A 118 -18.79 -4.91 -10.85
C VAL A 118 -19.21 -5.28 -9.45
N TYR A 119 -18.58 -4.63 -8.46
CA TYR A 119 -18.82 -4.84 -7.05
C TYR A 119 -19.30 -3.54 -6.40
N THR A 120 -20.38 -3.61 -5.62
CA THR A 120 -20.97 -2.48 -4.89
C THR A 120 -21.26 -2.90 -3.44
N GLY A 121 -21.44 -1.93 -2.56
CA GLY A 121 -21.80 -2.20 -1.16
C GLY A 121 -20.71 -2.82 -0.30
N PHE A 122 -19.46 -2.84 -0.78
CA PHE A 122 -18.33 -3.47 -0.08
C PHE A 122 -17.80 -2.62 1.10
N GLU A 123 -18.15 -1.34 1.19
CA GLU A 123 -17.63 -0.43 2.22
C GLU A 123 -17.99 -0.86 3.65
N ASP A 124 -19.13 -1.54 3.83
CA ASP A 124 -19.67 -1.94 5.14
C ASP A 124 -19.74 -3.47 5.32
N GLN A 125 -19.06 -4.23 4.47
CA GLN A 125 -19.15 -5.69 4.49
C GLN A 125 -17.80 -6.35 4.70
N VAL A 126 -17.81 -7.47 5.43
CA VAL A 126 -16.68 -8.38 5.60
C VAL A 126 -17.04 -9.70 4.92
N TYR A 127 -16.22 -10.13 4.00
CA TYR A 127 -16.37 -11.40 3.29
C TYR A 127 -15.43 -12.43 3.90
N TYR A 128 -15.82 -13.70 3.89
CA TYR A 128 -15.01 -14.79 4.44
C TYR A 128 -14.89 -15.95 3.47
N LEU A 129 -13.66 -16.41 3.25
CA LEU A 129 -13.41 -17.67 2.58
C LEU A 129 -13.69 -18.82 3.56
N HIS A 130 -14.61 -19.72 3.19
CA HIS A 130 -14.84 -20.96 3.90
C HIS A 130 -13.97 -22.07 3.31
N ILE A 131 -12.87 -22.42 3.98
CA ILE A 131 -12.09 -23.60 3.59
C ILE A 131 -12.79 -24.81 4.17
N THR A 132 -13.42 -25.60 3.28
CA THR A 132 -14.03 -26.89 3.63
C THR A 132 -12.96 -27.96 3.62
N ASN A 133 -12.29 -28.19 4.71
CA ASN A 133 -11.77 -29.48 5.16
C ASN A 133 -11.02 -29.29 6.49
N SER A 134 -11.66 -29.73 7.56
CA SER A 134 -11.14 -29.87 8.93
C SER A 134 -10.52 -28.60 9.57
N SER A 135 -11.25 -28.08 10.56
CA SER A 135 -10.95 -26.91 11.42
C SER A 135 -11.02 -25.56 10.71
N ILE A 136 -12.13 -24.98 10.88
CA ILE A 136 -12.65 -23.62 10.63
C ILE A 136 -11.58 -22.54 10.66
N SER A 137 -10.86 -22.35 9.57
CA SER A 137 -10.14 -21.10 9.31
C SER A 137 -10.97 -20.28 8.34
N LYS A 138 -11.69 -19.28 8.87
CA LYS A 138 -12.34 -18.26 8.04
C LYS A 138 -11.35 -17.14 7.86
N TYR A 139 -10.75 -17.04 6.67
CA TYR A 139 -9.96 -15.88 6.32
C TYR A 139 -10.86 -14.83 5.69
N PRO A 140 -10.77 -13.56 6.11
CA PRO A 140 -11.49 -12.50 5.42
C PRO A 140 -10.93 -12.30 4.00
N THR A 141 -11.83 -11.96 3.07
CA THR A 141 -11.50 -11.73 1.66
C THR A 141 -12.25 -10.51 1.13
N GLY A 142 -11.82 -9.96 0.00
CA GLY A 142 -12.58 -8.95 -0.73
C GLY A 142 -13.75 -9.56 -1.51
N ALA A 143 -14.72 -8.73 -1.89
CA ALA A 143 -15.85 -9.13 -2.73
C ALA A 143 -15.41 -9.71 -4.08
N TRP A 144 -14.24 -9.35 -4.56
CA TRP A 144 -13.58 -9.74 -5.82
C TRP A 144 -12.68 -10.97 -5.69
N TYR A 145 -12.82 -11.74 -4.62
CA TYR A 145 -11.97 -12.90 -4.34
C TYR A 145 -11.98 -13.96 -5.45
N GLU A 146 -13.05 -14.08 -6.21
CA GLU A 146 -13.13 -15.01 -7.36
C GLU A 146 -12.03 -14.76 -8.41
N HIS A 147 -11.52 -13.51 -8.50
CA HIS A 147 -10.43 -13.11 -9.41
C HIS A 147 -9.07 -12.96 -8.71
N HIS A 148 -8.93 -13.44 -7.48
CA HIS A 148 -7.73 -13.20 -6.66
C HIS A 148 -6.42 -13.62 -7.33
N SER A 149 -6.43 -14.72 -8.09
CA SER A 149 -5.25 -15.21 -8.83
C SER A 149 -4.97 -14.44 -10.12
N ASP A 150 -5.93 -13.68 -10.62
CA ASP A 150 -5.82 -13.02 -11.91
C ASP A 150 -5.48 -11.54 -11.76
N ILE A 151 -5.91 -10.91 -10.67
CA ILE A 151 -5.67 -9.48 -10.41
C ILE A 151 -4.16 -9.19 -10.35
N LYS A 152 -3.71 -8.28 -11.24
CA LYS A 152 -2.33 -7.83 -11.35
C LYS A 152 -2.12 -6.40 -10.85
N THR A 153 -3.17 -5.60 -10.85
CA THR A 153 -3.12 -4.22 -10.36
C THR A 153 -4.38 -3.85 -9.60
N VAL A 154 -4.21 -3.12 -8.52
CA VAL A 154 -5.29 -2.50 -7.75
C VAL A 154 -5.12 -0.99 -7.79
N SER A 155 -6.19 -0.24 -8.12
CA SER A 155 -6.11 1.21 -8.18
C SER A 155 -7.36 1.90 -7.65
N PHE A 156 -7.19 2.81 -6.70
CA PHE A 156 -8.23 3.74 -6.26
C PHE A 156 -8.17 4.99 -7.13
N ILE A 157 -9.19 5.16 -7.97
CA ILE A 157 -9.24 6.25 -8.96
C ILE A 157 -9.80 7.50 -8.30
N ASP A 158 -10.95 7.38 -7.63
CA ASP A 158 -11.60 8.49 -6.96
C ASP A 158 -11.27 8.55 -5.47
N LYS A 159 -11.39 9.74 -4.89
CA LYS A 159 -11.39 9.97 -3.44
C LYS A 159 -12.76 9.66 -2.83
N GLY A 160 -12.80 9.50 -1.49
CA GLY A 160 -14.06 9.45 -0.74
C GLY A 160 -14.67 8.07 -0.56
N ILE A 161 -14.04 6.98 -1.03
CA ILE A 161 -14.39 5.62 -0.57
C ILE A 161 -14.10 5.58 0.93
N GLN A 162 -15.11 5.22 1.73
CA GLN A 162 -15.05 5.28 3.19
C GLN A 162 -15.47 3.96 3.82
N PRO A 163 -14.58 2.97 3.84
CA PRO A 163 -14.89 1.66 4.40
C PRO A 163 -14.98 1.70 5.92
N THR A 164 -15.86 0.87 6.48
CA THR A 164 -15.89 0.54 7.90
C THR A 164 -14.94 -0.61 8.22
N HIS A 165 -14.78 -1.55 7.29
CA HIS A 165 -13.88 -2.70 7.40
C HIS A 165 -13.16 -2.92 6.07
N MET A 166 -11.86 -3.18 6.14
CA MET A 166 -11.07 -3.60 4.98
C MET A 166 -10.44 -4.97 5.21
N ASP A 167 -11.06 -5.78 6.08
CA ASP A 167 -10.54 -7.10 6.40
C ASP A 167 -10.40 -7.96 5.15
N GLY A 168 -9.16 -8.36 4.87
CA GLY A 168 -8.83 -9.23 3.75
C GLY A 168 -9.16 -8.70 2.36
N TRP A 169 -9.42 -7.41 2.17
CA TRP A 169 -9.80 -6.89 0.84
C TRP A 169 -8.86 -7.34 -0.27
N PHE A 170 -7.59 -7.42 0.01
CA PHE A 170 -6.57 -7.80 -0.96
C PHE A 170 -5.87 -9.12 -0.60
N SER A 171 -6.45 -9.90 0.32
CA SER A 171 -5.88 -11.19 0.69
C SER A 171 -5.77 -12.12 -0.51
N PHE A 172 -4.67 -12.87 -0.57
CA PHE A 172 -4.37 -13.83 -1.63
C PHE A 172 -4.18 -13.23 -3.04
N LEU A 173 -4.00 -11.91 -3.20
CA LEU A 173 -3.64 -11.34 -4.50
C LEU A 173 -2.17 -11.65 -4.84
N THR A 174 -1.92 -12.93 -5.13
CA THR A 174 -0.57 -13.47 -5.30
C THR A 174 0.16 -12.95 -6.55
N ASN A 175 -0.56 -12.37 -7.52
CA ASN A 175 -0.02 -11.84 -8.76
C ASN A 175 -0.10 -10.30 -8.85
N CYS A 176 -0.42 -9.61 -7.73
CA CYS A 176 -0.55 -8.17 -7.66
C CYS A 176 0.66 -7.54 -6.95
N PRO A 177 1.63 -6.99 -7.68
CA PRO A 177 2.79 -6.33 -7.08
C PRO A 177 2.54 -4.88 -6.66
N GLU A 178 1.44 -4.25 -7.11
CA GLU A 178 1.20 -2.81 -6.95
C GLU A 178 -0.22 -2.50 -6.50
N PHE A 179 -0.32 -1.61 -5.50
CA PHE A 179 -1.56 -1.06 -4.98
C PHE A 179 -1.50 0.46 -5.05
N ASN A 180 -2.29 1.07 -5.93
CA ASN A 180 -2.24 2.49 -6.24
C ASN A 180 -3.39 3.27 -5.62
N GLY A 181 -3.12 4.48 -5.10
CA GLY A 181 -4.14 5.41 -4.62
C GLY A 181 -4.78 5.03 -3.28
N LEU A 182 -4.15 4.19 -2.46
CA LEU A 182 -4.62 3.88 -1.11
C LEU A 182 -4.71 5.13 -0.22
N ASP A 183 -3.92 6.16 -0.50
CA ASP A 183 -3.96 7.49 0.14
C ASP A 183 -5.25 8.28 -0.15
N LYS A 184 -6.03 7.88 -1.16
CA LYS A 184 -7.32 8.48 -1.51
C LYS A 184 -8.49 7.95 -0.68
N ILE A 185 -8.28 6.86 0.06
CA ILE A 185 -9.30 6.26 0.92
C ILE A 185 -9.53 7.15 2.15
N ASN A 186 -10.79 7.32 2.50
CA ASN A 186 -11.16 7.97 3.74
C ASN A 186 -11.25 6.93 4.88
N TYR A 187 -10.19 6.81 5.65
CA TYR A 187 -10.09 5.84 6.75
C TYR A 187 -10.82 6.24 8.03
N SER A 188 -11.52 7.40 8.06
CA SER A 188 -12.08 7.95 9.31
C SER A 188 -13.10 7.04 10.02
N LYS A 189 -13.74 6.13 9.30
CA LYS A 189 -14.67 5.14 9.85
C LYS A 189 -14.10 3.72 9.90
N CYS A 190 -12.91 3.50 9.36
CA CYS A 190 -12.33 2.17 9.27
C CYS A 190 -11.94 1.66 10.66
N VAL A 191 -12.50 0.54 11.09
CA VAL A 191 -12.25 -0.08 12.40
C VAL A 191 -11.26 -1.24 12.31
N SER A 192 -11.11 -1.85 11.11
CA SER A 192 -10.25 -3.01 10.91
C SER A 192 -9.56 -3.00 9.56
N LEU A 193 -8.26 -3.30 9.59
CA LEU A 193 -7.38 -3.59 8.46
C LEU A 193 -6.80 -5.01 8.56
N SER A 194 -7.44 -5.90 9.34
CA SER A 194 -6.91 -7.25 9.57
C SER A 194 -6.82 -8.02 8.26
N TYR A 195 -5.71 -8.70 8.04
CA TYR A 195 -5.46 -9.52 6.85
C TYR A 195 -5.55 -8.77 5.51
N LEU A 196 -5.49 -7.41 5.51
CA LEU A 196 -5.71 -6.58 4.32
C LEU A 196 -4.90 -7.04 3.11
N PHE A 197 -3.62 -7.39 3.31
CA PHE A 197 -2.69 -7.88 2.28
C PHE A 197 -2.21 -9.30 2.56
N TYR A 198 -2.96 -10.10 3.32
CA TYR A 198 -2.57 -11.46 3.66
C TYR A 198 -2.18 -12.27 2.42
N ALA A 199 -1.01 -12.89 2.44
CA ALA A 199 -0.49 -13.73 1.36
C ALA A 199 -0.35 -13.03 -0.02
N CYS A 200 -0.13 -11.72 -0.05
CA CYS A 200 0.25 -10.97 -1.26
C CYS A 200 1.72 -11.25 -1.61
N THR A 201 2.01 -12.42 -2.16
CA THR A 201 3.39 -12.91 -2.33
C THR A 201 4.19 -12.19 -3.40
N SER A 202 3.56 -11.51 -4.36
CA SER A 202 4.23 -10.69 -5.38
C SER A 202 4.49 -9.25 -4.94
N LEU A 203 3.91 -8.83 -3.81
CA LEU A 203 4.18 -7.49 -3.24
C LEU A 203 5.62 -7.43 -2.74
N THR A 204 6.46 -6.58 -3.36
CA THR A 204 7.89 -6.46 -3.01
C THR A 204 8.22 -5.23 -2.19
N GLU A 205 7.45 -4.16 -2.38
CA GLU A 205 7.61 -2.89 -1.70
C GLU A 205 6.23 -2.33 -1.35
N PHE A 206 6.08 -1.77 -0.17
CA PHE A 206 4.85 -1.11 0.25
C PHE A 206 5.15 0.22 0.93
N LYS A 207 4.52 1.28 0.44
CA LYS A 207 4.63 2.62 1.02
C LYS A 207 3.26 3.27 1.10
N LEU A 208 2.86 3.60 2.34
CA LEU A 208 1.67 4.38 2.63
C LEU A 208 1.93 5.16 3.92
N VAL A 209 2.18 6.46 3.82
CA VAL A 209 2.66 7.30 4.93
C VAL A 209 1.61 8.31 5.39
N ASP A 210 1.74 8.81 6.62
CA ASP A 210 0.93 9.89 7.20
C ASP A 210 -0.59 9.63 7.26
N ILE A 211 -1.00 8.37 7.37
CA ILE A 211 -2.42 7.99 7.42
C ILE A 211 -2.97 8.16 8.83
N ALA A 212 -4.15 8.80 8.93
CA ALA A 212 -4.93 8.87 10.16
C ALA A 212 -5.97 7.74 10.22
N LEU A 213 -5.93 6.98 11.29
CA LEU A 213 -6.77 5.80 11.54
C LEU A 213 -7.55 5.95 12.86
N PRO A 214 -8.37 7.01 13.04
CA PRO A 214 -8.92 7.37 14.35
C PRO A 214 -9.85 6.31 14.94
N SER A 215 -10.47 5.49 14.11
CA SER A 215 -11.39 4.44 14.54
C SER A 215 -10.81 3.03 14.47
N CYS A 216 -9.58 2.87 13.94
CA CYS A 216 -9.01 1.56 13.68
C CYS A 216 -8.21 1.03 14.87
N GLY A 217 -8.60 -0.15 15.35
CA GLY A 217 -7.90 -0.88 16.42
C GLY A 217 -7.41 -2.27 15.99
N LEU A 218 -7.80 -2.77 14.83
CA LEU A 218 -7.50 -4.14 14.41
C LEU A 218 -6.60 -4.15 13.17
N PHE A 219 -5.35 -4.62 13.34
CA PHE A 219 -4.33 -4.71 12.29
C PHE A 219 -3.76 -6.13 12.16
N GLY A 220 -4.41 -7.11 12.79
CA GLY A 220 -3.89 -8.46 12.86
C GLY A 220 -3.66 -9.08 11.49
N GLY A 221 -2.49 -9.67 11.27
CA GLY A 221 -2.14 -10.34 10.02
C GLY A 221 -2.13 -9.46 8.77
N MET A 222 -2.07 -8.12 8.90
CA MET A 222 -2.24 -7.20 7.77
C MET A 222 -1.33 -7.52 6.59
N PHE A 223 -0.08 -7.91 6.85
CA PHE A 223 0.91 -8.32 5.84
C PHE A 223 1.39 -9.77 6.06
N GLU A 224 0.68 -10.56 6.85
CA GLU A 224 1.08 -11.93 7.13
C GLU A 224 1.25 -12.73 5.84
N SER A 225 2.33 -13.51 5.75
CA SER A 225 2.68 -14.33 4.58
C SER A 225 2.97 -13.55 3.29
N CYS A 226 3.27 -12.25 3.36
CA CYS A 226 3.79 -11.48 2.21
C CYS A 226 5.27 -11.85 1.99
N THR A 227 5.52 -13.07 1.52
CA THR A 227 6.88 -13.65 1.44
C THR A 227 7.81 -12.91 0.48
N GLY A 228 7.28 -12.18 -0.51
CA GLY A 228 8.07 -11.35 -1.43
C GLY A 228 8.42 -9.95 -0.92
N LEU A 229 7.77 -9.51 0.18
CA LEU A 229 7.87 -8.13 0.69
C LEU A 229 9.26 -7.87 1.27
N LYS A 230 9.98 -6.88 0.70
CA LYS A 230 11.35 -6.52 1.08
C LYS A 230 11.40 -5.24 1.90
N THR A 231 10.61 -4.25 1.53
CA THR A 231 10.60 -2.93 2.17
C THR A 231 9.20 -2.46 2.48
N VAL A 232 9.03 -1.87 3.67
CA VAL A 232 7.76 -1.30 4.13
C VAL A 232 8.00 0.08 4.72
N ASP A 233 7.21 1.08 4.31
CA ASP A 233 7.20 2.40 4.91
C ASP A 233 5.75 2.80 5.29
N LEU A 234 5.45 2.71 6.58
CA LEU A 234 4.19 3.12 7.20
C LEU A 234 4.40 4.27 8.21
N SER A 235 5.45 5.07 7.98
CA SER A 235 5.78 6.18 8.88
C SER A 235 4.65 7.20 8.97
N GLY A 236 4.52 7.82 10.13
CA GLY A 236 3.52 8.85 10.38
C GLY A 236 2.09 8.35 10.51
N TRP A 237 1.85 7.04 10.57
CA TRP A 237 0.50 6.52 10.85
C TRP A 237 0.07 6.91 12.27
N ARG A 238 -1.11 7.50 12.36
CA ARG A 238 -1.75 7.84 13.64
C ARG A 238 -2.80 6.78 13.94
N LEU A 239 -2.44 5.84 14.80
CA LEU A 239 -3.32 4.77 15.26
C LEU A 239 -4.47 5.34 16.09
N GLY A 240 -5.63 4.68 16.08
CA GLY A 240 -6.79 5.09 16.86
C GLY A 240 -6.55 5.00 18.38
N GLU A 241 -7.32 5.78 19.13
CA GLU A 241 -7.27 5.80 20.59
C GLU A 241 -8.10 4.66 21.22
N HIS A 242 -7.96 3.44 20.71
CA HIS A 242 -8.65 2.26 21.24
C HIS A 242 -7.79 1.52 22.26
N ASP A 243 -8.32 1.23 23.44
CA ASP A 243 -7.59 0.53 24.52
C ASP A 243 -7.27 -0.94 24.20
N ASP A 244 -7.79 -1.51 23.12
CA ASP A 244 -7.54 -2.88 22.66
C ASP A 244 -7.03 -2.90 21.22
N THR A 245 -6.10 -2.00 20.87
CA THR A 245 -5.43 -2.02 19.56
C THR A 245 -4.54 -3.26 19.46
N ARG A 246 -4.64 -3.99 18.35
CA ARG A 246 -3.96 -5.27 18.15
C ARG A 246 -3.14 -5.28 16.88
N LEU A 247 -1.84 -5.59 17.03
CA LEU A 247 -0.84 -5.72 15.97
C LEU A 247 -0.36 -7.18 15.79
N TRP A 248 -1.10 -8.16 16.32
CA TRP A 248 -0.71 -9.57 16.26
C TRP A 248 -0.53 -10.06 14.82
N PHE A 249 0.53 -10.85 14.56
CA PHE A 249 0.92 -11.35 13.24
C PHE A 249 1.12 -10.28 12.15
N LEU A 250 1.31 -9.00 12.48
CA LEU A 250 1.29 -7.86 11.53
C LEU A 250 2.16 -8.10 10.28
N PHE A 251 3.39 -8.60 10.46
CA PHE A 251 4.36 -8.94 9.41
C PHE A 251 4.81 -10.40 9.50
N ALA A 252 4.06 -11.26 10.17
CA ALA A 252 4.44 -12.64 10.33
C ALA A 252 4.72 -13.29 8.95
N GLN A 253 5.78 -14.09 8.89
CA GLN A 253 6.20 -14.81 7.67
C GLN A 253 6.55 -13.90 6.47
N CYS A 254 6.86 -12.63 6.70
CA CYS A 254 7.47 -11.77 5.68
C CYS A 254 8.95 -12.13 5.52
N THR A 255 9.22 -13.32 4.96
CA THR A 255 10.56 -13.94 4.95
C THR A 255 11.63 -13.16 4.17
N SER A 256 11.22 -12.28 3.23
CA SER A 256 12.13 -11.42 2.47
C SER A 256 12.29 -10.02 3.07
N LEU A 257 11.58 -9.68 4.16
CA LEU A 257 11.57 -8.33 4.73
C LEU A 257 12.94 -7.96 5.30
N THR A 258 13.55 -6.91 4.76
CA THR A 258 14.87 -6.41 5.17
C THR A 258 14.81 -5.03 5.81
N SER A 259 13.82 -4.21 5.42
CA SER A 259 13.68 -2.83 5.89
C SER A 259 12.22 -2.49 6.18
N ILE A 260 12.01 -1.88 7.35
CA ILE A 260 10.70 -1.45 7.79
C ILE A 260 10.80 -0.12 8.52
N ASN A 261 9.92 0.83 8.18
CA ASN A 261 9.81 2.13 8.80
C ASN A 261 8.44 2.29 9.45
N LEU A 262 8.40 2.27 10.78
CA LEU A 262 7.22 2.46 11.62
C LEU A 262 7.37 3.72 12.51
N SER A 263 8.21 4.66 12.09
CA SER A 263 8.45 5.88 12.86
C SER A 263 7.18 6.71 13.03
N GLY A 264 6.99 7.27 14.22
CA GLY A 264 5.82 8.08 14.54
C GLY A 264 4.60 7.30 15.01
N TRP A 265 4.66 5.97 15.08
CA TRP A 265 3.56 5.18 15.64
C TRP A 265 3.47 5.37 17.16
N ASP A 266 2.31 5.80 17.64
CA ASP A 266 1.99 5.74 19.07
C ASP A 266 1.32 4.40 19.37
N THR A 267 2.05 3.52 20.02
CA THR A 267 1.57 2.18 20.40
C THR A 267 1.18 2.07 21.87
N SER A 268 0.99 3.21 22.56
CA SER A 268 0.68 3.23 24.00
C SER A 268 -0.63 2.52 24.36
N ARG A 269 -1.52 2.31 23.40
CA ARG A 269 -2.80 1.61 23.53
C ARG A 269 -2.83 0.22 22.91
N VAL A 270 -1.68 -0.26 22.42
CA VAL A 270 -1.59 -1.59 21.83
C VAL A 270 -1.54 -2.64 22.92
N SER A 271 -2.52 -3.52 22.92
CA SER A 271 -2.65 -4.62 23.90
C SER A 271 -1.97 -5.92 23.44
N ASN A 272 -1.76 -6.10 22.12
CA ASN A 272 -1.24 -7.35 21.59
C ASN A 272 -0.28 -7.13 20.41
N PHE A 273 1.00 -7.51 20.63
CA PHE A 273 2.07 -7.53 19.63
C PHE A 273 2.50 -8.96 19.28
N SER A 274 1.78 -9.99 19.75
CA SER A 274 2.22 -11.37 19.58
C SER A 274 2.47 -11.70 18.12
N HIS A 275 3.57 -12.39 17.84
CA HIS A 275 3.96 -12.82 16.49
C HIS A 275 4.11 -11.69 15.45
N SER A 276 4.17 -10.40 15.84
CA SER A 276 4.16 -9.27 14.89
C SER A 276 5.26 -9.36 13.83
N PHE A 277 6.42 -9.93 14.15
CA PHE A 277 7.55 -10.16 13.26
C PHE A 277 7.97 -11.63 13.19
N TYR A 278 7.07 -12.55 13.54
CA TYR A 278 7.32 -13.99 13.52
C TYR A 278 7.82 -14.44 12.14
N GLU A 279 8.93 -15.20 12.11
CA GLU A 279 9.56 -15.70 10.88
C GLU A 279 9.97 -14.62 9.85
N CYS A 280 10.23 -13.38 10.27
CA CYS A 280 10.89 -12.38 9.41
C CYS A 280 12.39 -12.72 9.27
N THR A 281 12.68 -13.81 8.54
CA THR A 281 14.02 -14.45 8.52
C THR A 281 15.11 -13.62 7.86
N SER A 282 14.76 -12.59 7.07
CA SER A 282 15.68 -11.66 6.41
C SER A 282 15.86 -10.33 7.13
N LEU A 283 15.07 -10.06 8.18
CA LEU A 283 15.12 -8.79 8.90
C LEU A 283 16.44 -8.67 9.68
N GLU A 284 17.23 -7.65 9.33
CA GLU A 284 18.57 -7.44 9.92
C GLU A 284 18.55 -6.36 11.00
N THR A 285 17.73 -5.33 10.82
CA THR A 285 17.63 -4.20 11.75
C THR A 285 16.18 -3.82 11.99
N LEU A 286 15.86 -3.38 13.21
CA LEU A 286 14.51 -2.91 13.56
C LEU A 286 14.59 -1.71 14.50
N ASP A 287 13.93 -0.60 14.12
CA ASP A 287 13.73 0.56 14.99
C ASP A 287 12.27 0.59 15.50
N ILE A 288 12.10 0.28 16.78
CA ILE A 288 10.85 0.41 17.52
C ILE A 288 10.99 1.42 18.66
N SER A 289 11.85 2.42 18.49
CA SER A 289 12.10 3.44 19.53
C SER A 289 10.89 4.32 19.83
N SER A 290 9.94 4.42 18.90
CA SER A 290 8.65 5.10 19.13
C SER A 290 7.61 4.21 19.83
N PHE A 291 7.86 2.89 19.93
CA PHE A 291 6.89 1.96 20.50
C PHE A 291 6.83 2.05 22.02
N ASN A 292 5.64 1.85 22.56
CA ASN A 292 5.35 1.81 23.98
C ASN A 292 4.50 0.57 24.29
N SER A 293 5.00 -0.32 25.12
CA SER A 293 4.29 -1.53 25.58
C SER A 293 3.85 -1.43 27.05
N ARG A 294 3.81 -0.20 27.62
CA ARG A 294 3.47 0.03 29.04
C ARG A 294 2.01 -0.24 29.38
N THR A 295 1.16 -0.48 28.40
CA THR A 295 -0.20 -0.94 28.67
C THR A 295 -0.09 -2.23 29.49
N SER A 296 -0.60 -2.23 30.70
CA SER A 296 -0.49 -3.35 31.62
C SER A 296 -1.10 -4.61 30.97
N GLY A 297 -0.27 -5.63 30.75
CA GLY A 297 -0.69 -6.88 30.14
C GLY A 297 -0.58 -6.95 28.61
N ALA A 298 0.20 -6.07 27.97
CA ALA A 298 0.49 -6.23 26.54
C ALA A 298 1.11 -7.60 26.25
N ILE A 299 0.51 -8.32 25.28
CA ILE A 299 0.96 -9.67 24.88
C ILE A 299 2.10 -9.49 23.87
N LEU A 300 3.27 -10.04 24.18
CA LEU A 300 4.48 -9.97 23.36
C LEU A 300 4.95 -11.35 22.85
N ASP A 301 4.14 -12.41 23.03
CA ASP A 301 4.51 -13.79 22.76
C ASP A 301 5.04 -13.97 21.34
N ASN A 302 6.22 -14.59 21.22
CA ASN A 302 6.86 -14.95 19.95
C ASN A 302 7.05 -13.77 18.97
N MET A 303 7.05 -12.51 19.45
CA MET A 303 7.10 -11.32 18.60
C MET A 303 8.22 -11.37 17.56
N PHE A 304 9.40 -11.87 17.94
CA PHE A 304 10.58 -11.99 17.09
C PHE A 304 11.04 -13.44 16.88
N MET A 305 10.17 -14.41 17.14
CA MET A 305 10.53 -15.81 16.98
C MET A 305 10.95 -16.08 15.52
N SER A 306 12.09 -16.76 15.34
CA SER A 306 12.67 -17.07 14.01
C SER A 306 13.16 -15.86 13.20
N CYS A 307 13.33 -14.67 13.79
CA CYS A 307 14.05 -13.55 13.15
C CYS A 307 15.58 -13.82 13.19
N VAL A 308 16.01 -14.83 12.47
CA VAL A 308 17.37 -15.41 12.62
C VAL A 308 18.53 -14.50 12.18
N LYS A 309 18.24 -13.45 11.39
CA LYS A 309 19.21 -12.47 10.95
C LYS A 309 19.18 -11.16 11.71
N LEU A 310 18.26 -11.02 12.67
CA LEU A 310 18.08 -9.76 13.39
C LEU A 310 19.34 -9.42 14.19
N GLY A 311 20.12 -8.50 13.65
CA GLY A 311 21.43 -8.08 14.17
C GLY A 311 21.38 -6.84 15.04
N SER A 312 20.35 -5.98 14.89
CA SER A 312 20.15 -4.85 15.80
C SER A 312 18.68 -4.51 16.03
N ILE A 313 18.37 -4.10 17.28
CA ILE A 313 17.06 -3.59 17.67
C ILE A 313 17.25 -2.29 18.43
N LYS A 314 16.62 -1.21 17.98
CA LYS A 314 16.55 0.06 18.69
C LYS A 314 15.20 0.19 19.38
N VAL A 315 15.22 0.44 20.68
CA VAL A 315 14.03 0.52 21.54
C VAL A 315 13.94 1.87 22.25
N GLY A 316 12.72 2.29 22.57
CA GLY A 316 12.45 3.50 23.35
C GLY A 316 12.32 3.22 24.86
N ALA A 317 12.28 4.28 25.66
CA ALA A 317 12.09 4.21 27.11
C ALA A 317 10.68 3.71 27.52
N GLY A 318 9.72 3.68 26.59
CA GLY A 318 8.37 3.20 26.82
C GLY A 318 8.23 1.68 26.70
N TRP A 319 9.29 0.96 26.36
CA TRP A 319 9.21 -0.48 26.09
C TRP A 319 9.45 -1.31 27.36
N LEU A 320 8.52 -2.21 27.62
CA LEU A 320 8.62 -3.24 28.69
C LEU A 320 8.84 -4.60 28.01
N TRP A 321 9.92 -5.27 28.36
CA TRP A 321 10.15 -6.63 27.92
C TRP A 321 9.36 -7.61 28.80
N ALA A 322 8.54 -8.42 28.17
CA ALA A 322 8.10 -9.68 28.79
C ALA A 322 9.22 -10.72 28.63
N ASP A 323 9.24 -11.73 29.49
CA ASP A 323 10.23 -12.80 29.45
C ASP A 323 10.35 -13.42 28.04
N LYS A 324 11.58 -13.52 27.53
CA LYS A 324 11.94 -14.25 26.30
C LYS A 324 11.44 -13.67 24.96
N VAL A 325 11.22 -12.38 24.84
CA VAL A 325 10.79 -11.77 23.57
C VAL A 325 11.95 -11.64 22.58
N PHE A 326 13.17 -11.33 23.04
CA PHE A 326 14.33 -11.25 22.18
C PHE A 326 14.78 -12.62 21.65
N PRO A 327 15.07 -12.73 20.35
CA PRO A 327 15.66 -13.95 19.81
C PRO A 327 17.07 -14.16 20.36
N THR A 328 17.49 -15.41 20.50
CA THR A 328 18.87 -15.72 20.85
C THR A 328 19.75 -15.59 19.60
N PRO A 329 20.71 -14.63 19.55
CA PRO A 329 21.60 -14.49 18.40
C PRO A 329 22.44 -15.73 18.19
N SER A 330 22.64 -16.14 16.94
CA SER A 330 23.43 -17.33 16.59
C SER A 330 24.54 -17.00 15.61
N SER A 331 25.76 -17.45 15.91
CA SER A 331 26.95 -17.28 15.03
C SER A 331 26.78 -17.93 13.66
N SER A 332 25.89 -18.90 13.53
CA SER A 332 25.55 -19.50 12.22
C SER A 332 24.80 -18.56 11.28
N ARG A 333 24.24 -17.46 11.80
CA ARG A 333 23.44 -16.50 11.05
C ARG A 333 23.94 -15.07 11.15
N ILE A 334 24.54 -14.71 12.31
CA ILE A 334 25.06 -13.37 12.60
C ILE A 334 26.53 -13.51 12.96
N PRO A 335 27.45 -12.99 12.15
CA PRO A 335 28.88 -13.06 12.41
C PRO A 335 29.25 -12.51 13.80
N GLY A 336 30.02 -13.28 14.57
CA GLY A 336 30.47 -12.89 15.90
C GLY A 336 29.41 -12.96 17.01
N ALA A 337 28.22 -13.46 16.72
CA ALA A 337 27.20 -13.66 17.76
C ALA A 337 27.58 -14.78 18.72
N ASP A 338 27.37 -14.58 20.04
CA ASP A 338 27.65 -15.49 21.14
C ASP A 338 26.45 -15.79 22.02
N GLY A 339 25.24 -15.55 21.51
CA GLY A 339 23.98 -15.74 22.23
C GLY A 339 23.56 -14.54 23.10
N LYS A 340 24.28 -13.42 23.02
CA LYS A 340 24.02 -12.20 23.79
C LYS A 340 23.71 -11.01 22.92
N TRP A 341 23.09 -10.02 23.54
CA TRP A 341 22.85 -8.70 22.97
C TRP A 341 23.71 -7.66 23.68
N TYR A 342 24.32 -6.77 22.94
CA TYR A 342 25.26 -5.75 23.40
C TYR A 342 24.61 -4.37 23.37
N SER A 343 24.53 -3.70 24.51
CA SER A 343 24.02 -2.33 24.66
C SER A 343 24.94 -1.32 24.01
N ALA A 344 24.44 -0.51 23.08
CA ALA A 344 25.20 0.58 22.46
C ALA A 344 25.63 1.63 23.48
N SER A 345 24.76 1.96 24.45
CA SER A 345 25.03 3.04 25.41
C SER A 345 26.03 2.66 26.50
N THR A 346 26.22 1.36 26.80
CA THR A 346 27.09 0.89 27.93
C THR A 346 28.12 -0.13 27.54
N GLY A 347 28.04 -0.75 26.35
CA GLY A 347 28.87 -1.88 25.98
C GLY A 347 28.54 -3.17 26.77
N THR A 348 27.53 -3.17 27.65
CA THR A 348 27.17 -4.31 28.47
C THR A 348 26.50 -5.40 27.64
N ALA A 349 26.92 -6.65 27.86
CA ALA A 349 26.32 -7.83 27.23
C ALA A 349 25.20 -8.41 28.11
N TYR A 350 24.06 -8.69 27.50
CA TYR A 350 22.88 -9.26 28.14
C TYR A 350 22.46 -10.56 27.46
N TYR A 351 22.05 -11.56 28.22
CA TYR A 351 21.24 -12.63 27.64
C TYR A 351 19.85 -12.08 27.25
N PRO A 352 19.16 -12.70 26.29
CA PRO A 352 17.82 -12.24 25.85
C PRO A 352 16.83 -11.99 27.00
N SER A 353 16.89 -12.79 28.08
CA SER A 353 16.05 -12.65 29.28
C SER A 353 16.41 -11.47 30.18
N ASP A 354 17.62 -10.94 30.07
CA ASP A 354 18.21 -9.99 31.03
C ASP A 354 18.26 -8.56 30.50
N ILE A 355 17.75 -8.34 29.28
CA ILE A 355 17.72 -7.01 28.66
C ILE A 355 16.86 -6.06 29.47
N PRO A 356 17.38 -4.89 29.90
CA PRO A 356 16.64 -3.96 30.74
C PRO A 356 15.41 -3.38 30.05
N SER A 357 14.28 -3.36 30.77
CA SER A 357 13.06 -2.66 30.37
C SER A 357 13.16 -1.15 30.67
N ASN A 358 12.29 -0.35 30.06
CA ASN A 358 12.14 1.09 30.30
C ASN A 358 13.41 1.92 30.03
N ARG A 359 14.24 1.45 29.15
CA ARG A 359 15.48 2.11 28.80
C ARG A 359 15.60 2.25 27.29
N ALA A 360 15.73 3.50 26.81
CA ALA A 360 16.04 3.75 25.42
C ALA A 360 17.48 3.30 25.12
N ASP A 361 17.65 2.38 24.19
CA ASP A 361 18.96 1.88 23.76
C ASP A 361 18.87 1.24 22.37
N THR A 362 20.05 0.97 21.80
CA THR A 362 20.18 0.06 20.66
C THR A 362 20.94 -1.18 21.13
N TYR A 363 20.42 -2.34 20.83
CA TYR A 363 21.04 -3.62 21.16
C TYR A 363 21.52 -4.29 19.90
N TYR A 364 22.78 -4.75 19.89
CA TYR A 364 23.42 -5.46 18.79
C TYR A 364 23.61 -6.93 19.14
N ALA A 365 23.35 -7.81 18.20
CA ALA A 365 23.43 -9.25 18.38
C ALA A 365 24.86 -9.81 18.40
N SER A 366 25.86 -8.98 18.17
CA SER A 366 27.28 -9.31 18.34
C SER A 366 28.09 -8.07 18.69
N ARG A 367 29.24 -8.26 19.29
CA ARG A 367 30.17 -7.16 19.61
C ARG A 367 30.75 -6.50 18.37
N THR A 368 30.95 -7.27 17.30
CA THR A 368 31.47 -6.76 16.01
C THR A 368 30.45 -5.86 15.27
N LEU A 369 29.19 -5.89 15.63
CA LEU A 369 28.17 -4.97 15.10
C LEU A 369 28.08 -3.68 15.94
N LEU A 370 28.60 -3.71 17.19
CA LEU A 370 28.64 -2.57 18.09
C LEU A 370 29.84 -1.64 17.76
N ASP A 371 31.01 -2.20 17.42
CA ASP A 371 32.24 -1.51 17.06
C ASP A 371 32.18 -0.93 15.64
#